data_55394559b38113ab86b7c4667ecde62a
#
_entry.id   55394559b38113ab86b7c4667ecde62a
#
_cell.length_a   1.000
_cell.length_b   1.000
_cell.length_c   1.000
_cell.angle_alpha   90.00
_cell.angle_beta   90.00
_cell.angle_gamma   90.00
#
_symmetry.space_group_name_H-M   'P 1'
#
loop_
_entity.id
_entity.type
_entity.pdbx_description
1 polymer ?
#
loop_
_entity_poly.entity_id
_entity_poly.type
_entity_poly.pdbx_seq_one_letter_code
_entity_poly.pdbx_strand_id
1 'polypeptide(L)'
;MNTKKGMKAAKLLKSFLPYYGKYKKVLILDLFCAALTTLGELVLPLILRFITNQGMQDLASLTTGLVVKIGLLYLILRVIDSLAAYYMAYTGHVMGVYIETDMRQDAFEHLQMLSDSYYSNTKVGQIMSRITSDLFDVTEFSHHCPEEFFIAILKGIVSFVILSGINLELTLLIFLMIPIMIVSCTWFNLKVKAAFRLQRNQIGELNAQIEDTLLGNRVVRAFANEPVEIEKFGKGNREFMKIKKHTYRYMAAFQITTRSFDGLMYVLVIVAGGLFMINGKIAPGDLVAYTMYVTTLLTTIRRIIEFAEQFQRGMTGIERFQEIMDVTPDIRDKKGAKPLSDVKGTIEFDHVSFAYPEAGENVINDITFKAEKGQTVAIIPRY
;
A
#
# COMPACT_ATOMS: atom_id res chain seq x y z
N MET A 1 -13.39 -12.18 -15.19
CA MET A 1 -12.02 -12.19 -14.64
C MET A 1 -11.89 -11.52 -13.26
N ASN A 2 -12.87 -10.73 -12.80
CA ASN A 2 -12.81 -9.98 -11.52
C ASN A 2 -13.13 -10.79 -10.25
N THR A 3 -13.89 -11.87 -10.33
CA THR A 3 -14.34 -12.65 -9.16
C THR A 3 -13.22 -13.47 -8.49
N LYS A 4 -12.27 -14.01 -9.27
CA LYS A 4 -11.13 -14.76 -8.73
C LYS A 4 -10.11 -13.86 -7.99
N LYS A 5 -9.95 -12.61 -8.44
CA LYS A 5 -9.03 -11.64 -7.81
C LYS A 5 -9.58 -11.14 -6.46
N GLY A 6 -10.89 -10.90 -6.37
CA GLY A 6 -11.54 -10.47 -5.12
C GLY A 6 -11.58 -11.57 -4.04
N MET A 7 -11.78 -12.82 -4.43
CA MET A 7 -11.72 -13.95 -3.50
C MET A 7 -10.30 -14.17 -2.96
N LYS A 8 -9.27 -13.97 -3.80
CA LYS A 8 -7.87 -14.06 -3.37
C LYS A 8 -7.53 -12.95 -2.36
N ALA A 9 -7.94 -11.72 -2.60
CA ALA A 9 -7.73 -10.59 -1.69
C ALA A 9 -8.42 -10.80 -0.33
N ALA A 10 -9.66 -11.27 -0.32
CA ALA A 10 -10.38 -11.58 0.92
C ALA A 10 -9.70 -12.70 1.72
N LYS A 11 -9.15 -13.72 1.07
CA LYS A 11 -8.39 -14.79 1.73
C LYS A 11 -7.11 -14.25 2.37
N LEU A 12 -6.36 -13.39 1.65
CA LEU A 12 -5.14 -12.76 2.16
C LEU A 12 -5.42 -11.85 3.35
N LEU A 13 -6.47 -11.02 3.26
CA LEU A 13 -6.88 -10.20 4.41
C LEU A 13 -7.26 -11.06 5.61
N LYS A 14 -7.96 -12.19 5.40
CA LYS A 14 -8.31 -13.10 6.48
C LYS A 14 -7.09 -13.74 7.15
N SER A 15 -6.03 -14.07 6.43
CA SER A 15 -4.78 -14.59 7.01
C SER A 15 -4.00 -13.51 7.77
N PHE A 16 -4.17 -12.24 7.40
CA PHE A 16 -3.53 -11.10 8.06
C PHE A 16 -4.27 -10.63 9.33
N LEU A 17 -5.60 -10.79 9.40
CA LEU A 17 -6.43 -10.35 10.54
C LEU A 17 -5.94 -10.81 11.93
N PRO A 18 -5.37 -12.02 12.14
CA PRO A 18 -4.87 -12.43 13.44
C PRO A 18 -3.83 -11.48 14.04
N TYR A 19 -2.99 -10.86 13.20
CA TYR A 19 -1.99 -9.88 13.65
C TYR A 19 -2.64 -8.63 14.23
N TYR A 20 -3.76 -8.15 13.66
CA TYR A 20 -4.55 -7.08 14.28
C TYR A 20 -5.18 -7.48 15.61
N GLY A 21 -5.51 -8.77 15.79
CA GLY A 21 -6.15 -9.26 17.01
C GLY A 21 -5.38 -8.93 18.28
N LYS A 22 -4.04 -8.94 18.22
CA LYS A 22 -3.15 -8.55 19.32
C LYS A 22 -3.28 -7.05 19.67
N TYR A 23 -3.48 -6.19 18.67
CA TYR A 23 -3.44 -4.73 18.79
C TYR A 23 -4.81 -4.05 18.61
N LYS A 24 -5.91 -4.79 18.67
CA LYS A 24 -7.28 -4.30 18.42
C LYS A 24 -7.67 -3.07 19.25
N LYS A 25 -7.15 -2.95 20.49
CA LYS A 25 -7.45 -1.78 21.34
C LYS A 25 -6.79 -0.51 20.79
N VAL A 26 -5.55 -0.63 20.29
CA VAL A 26 -4.82 0.47 19.67
C VAL A 26 -5.53 0.90 18.39
N LEU A 27 -5.90 -0.05 17.53
CA LEU A 27 -6.63 0.22 16.29
C LEU A 27 -7.99 0.92 16.55
N ILE A 28 -8.76 0.45 17.53
CA ILE A 28 -10.05 1.08 17.86
C ILE A 28 -9.84 2.52 18.35
N LEU A 29 -8.85 2.77 19.19
CA LEU A 29 -8.55 4.11 19.68
C LEU A 29 -8.01 5.01 18.58
N ASP A 30 -7.22 4.47 17.66
CA ASP A 30 -6.73 5.15 16.46
C ASP A 30 -7.89 5.61 15.56
N LEU A 31 -8.81 4.71 15.24
CA LEU A 31 -10.03 5.06 14.49
C LEU A 31 -10.94 6.05 15.23
N PHE A 32 -10.98 5.99 16.56
CA PHE A 32 -11.69 6.99 17.35
C PHE A 32 -11.03 8.37 17.25
N CYS A 33 -9.69 8.44 17.34
CA CYS A 33 -8.94 9.67 17.10
C CYS A 33 -9.15 10.19 15.68
N ALA A 34 -9.17 9.31 14.67
CA ALA A 34 -9.49 9.64 13.29
C ALA A 34 -10.92 10.21 13.12
N ALA A 35 -11.88 9.73 13.90
CA ALA A 35 -13.22 10.32 13.94
C ALA A 35 -13.20 11.71 14.56
N LEU A 36 -12.47 11.91 15.66
CA LEU A 36 -12.36 13.22 16.33
C LEU A 36 -11.71 14.27 15.41
N THR A 37 -10.60 13.93 14.76
CA THR A 37 -9.92 14.83 13.81
C THR A 37 -10.83 15.16 12.63
N THR A 38 -11.51 14.15 12.07
CA THR A 38 -12.47 14.33 10.97
C THR A 38 -13.61 15.26 11.35
N LEU A 39 -14.25 15.03 12.50
CA LEU A 39 -15.34 15.88 12.99
C LEU A 39 -14.87 17.30 13.30
N GLY A 40 -13.68 17.45 13.91
CA GLY A 40 -13.06 18.74 14.17
C GLY A 40 -12.82 19.58 12.91
N GLU A 41 -12.39 18.94 11.82
CA GLU A 41 -12.21 19.58 10.51
C GLU A 41 -13.54 20.04 9.91
N LEU A 42 -14.61 19.24 10.06
CA LEU A 42 -15.93 19.54 9.50
C LEU A 42 -16.72 20.61 10.29
N VAL A 43 -16.26 21.00 11.47
CA VAL A 43 -16.91 22.06 12.28
C VAL A 43 -16.63 23.48 11.76
N LEU A 44 -15.43 23.72 11.19
CA LEU A 44 -15.06 25.05 10.70
C LEU A 44 -16.04 25.62 9.65
N PRO A 45 -16.47 24.86 8.64
CA PRO A 45 -17.46 25.35 7.68
C PRO A 45 -18.80 25.72 8.35
N LEU A 46 -19.22 24.99 9.39
CA LEU A 46 -20.45 25.31 10.14
C LEU A 46 -20.32 26.59 10.95
N ILE A 47 -19.17 26.83 11.56
CA ILE A 47 -18.89 28.08 12.28
C ILE A 47 -18.96 29.28 11.32
N LEU A 48 -18.28 29.18 10.18
CA LEU A 48 -18.28 30.26 9.18
C LEU A 48 -19.66 30.48 8.58
N ARG A 49 -20.41 29.41 8.30
CA ARG A 49 -21.81 29.45 7.91
C ARG A 49 -22.66 30.24 8.92
N PHE A 50 -22.51 29.88 10.20
CA PHE A 50 -23.26 30.53 11.28
C PHE A 50 -22.94 32.04 11.36
N ILE A 51 -21.66 32.41 11.44
CA ILE A 51 -21.24 33.81 11.56
C ILE A 51 -21.72 34.61 10.34
N THR A 52 -21.56 34.05 9.12
CA THR A 52 -21.97 34.76 7.90
C THR A 52 -23.49 34.95 7.83
N ASN A 53 -24.27 33.91 8.09
CA ASN A 53 -25.73 34.00 8.03
C ASN A 53 -26.28 34.93 9.13
N GLN A 54 -25.75 34.85 10.36
CA GLN A 54 -26.16 35.71 11.48
C GLN A 54 -25.78 37.17 11.18
N GLY A 55 -24.56 37.42 10.68
CA GLY A 55 -24.13 38.78 10.34
C GLY A 55 -24.92 39.43 9.21
N MET A 56 -25.43 38.63 8.26
CA MET A 56 -26.27 39.10 7.17
C MET A 56 -27.72 39.36 7.60
N GLN A 57 -28.24 38.63 8.60
CA GLN A 57 -29.59 38.81 9.10
C GLN A 57 -29.68 39.95 10.13
N ASP A 58 -28.78 39.96 11.09
CA ASP A 58 -28.70 40.95 12.16
C ASP A 58 -27.25 41.08 12.68
N LEU A 59 -26.51 42.07 12.18
CA LEU A 59 -25.13 42.31 12.58
C LEU A 59 -25.01 42.65 14.07
N ALA A 60 -26.05 43.26 14.69
CA ALA A 60 -26.05 43.63 16.10
C ALA A 60 -26.10 42.41 17.03
N SER A 61 -26.64 41.29 16.55
CA SER A 61 -26.64 40.01 17.28
C SER A 61 -25.29 39.34 17.37
N LEU A 62 -24.34 39.66 16.47
CA LEU A 62 -22.94 39.22 16.51
C LEU A 62 -22.17 40.06 17.55
N THR A 63 -22.41 39.79 18.82
CA THR A 63 -21.65 40.46 19.88
C THR A 63 -20.21 39.99 19.95
N THR A 64 -19.28 40.85 20.37
CA THR A 64 -17.87 40.50 20.60
C THR A 64 -17.75 39.26 21.51
N GLY A 65 -18.61 39.18 22.56
CA GLY A 65 -18.63 38.05 23.47
C GLY A 65 -19.02 36.72 22.80
N LEU A 66 -19.96 36.73 21.84
CA LEU A 66 -20.35 35.53 21.08
C LEU A 66 -19.20 35.05 20.18
N VAL A 67 -18.60 35.98 19.44
CA VAL A 67 -17.47 35.67 18.51
C VAL A 67 -16.28 35.10 19.30
N VAL A 68 -15.93 35.70 20.44
CA VAL A 68 -14.85 35.20 21.29
C VAL A 68 -15.20 33.81 21.86
N LYS A 69 -16.45 33.55 22.30
CA LYS A 69 -16.84 32.23 22.75
C LYS A 69 -16.73 31.16 21.66
N ILE A 70 -17.17 31.46 20.44
CA ILE A 70 -17.03 30.56 19.29
C ILE A 70 -15.55 30.29 18.98
N GLY A 71 -14.72 31.35 19.01
CA GLY A 71 -13.28 31.24 18.81
C GLY A 71 -12.60 30.36 19.87
N LEU A 72 -12.96 30.55 21.14
CA LEU A 72 -12.45 29.70 22.23
C LEU A 72 -12.92 28.23 22.11
N LEU A 73 -14.19 28.02 21.77
CA LEU A 73 -14.69 26.66 21.51
C LEU A 73 -13.92 26.00 20.37
N TYR A 74 -13.71 26.72 19.27
CA TYR A 74 -12.94 26.20 18.13
C TYR A 74 -11.48 25.94 18.51
N LEU A 75 -10.86 26.79 19.34
CA LEU A 75 -9.52 26.57 19.84
C LEU A 75 -9.42 25.29 20.65
N ILE A 76 -10.38 25.02 21.54
CA ILE A 76 -10.45 23.77 22.31
C ILE A 76 -10.56 22.55 21.36
N LEU A 77 -11.43 22.62 20.35
CA LEU A 77 -11.56 21.57 19.35
C LEU A 77 -10.25 21.34 18.58
N ARG A 78 -9.51 22.40 18.24
CA ARG A 78 -8.20 22.30 17.58
C ARG A 78 -7.10 21.71 18.47
N VAL A 79 -7.15 21.95 19.77
CA VAL A 79 -6.24 21.30 20.73
C VAL A 79 -6.53 19.79 20.81
N ILE A 80 -7.84 19.42 20.91
CA ILE A 80 -8.26 18.01 20.91
C ILE A 80 -7.85 17.32 19.60
N ASP A 81 -8.09 17.97 18.46
CA ASP A 81 -7.68 17.50 17.13
C ASP A 81 -6.17 17.26 17.06
N SER A 82 -5.37 18.20 17.56
CA SER A 82 -3.90 18.09 17.56
C SER A 82 -3.40 16.93 18.41
N LEU A 83 -4.03 16.70 19.57
CA LEU A 83 -3.71 15.57 20.45
C LEU A 83 -4.11 14.23 19.81
N ALA A 84 -5.28 14.18 19.18
CA ALA A 84 -5.74 13.00 18.44
C ALA A 84 -4.82 12.71 17.25
N ALA A 85 -4.46 13.73 16.48
CA ALA A 85 -3.51 13.60 15.36
C ALA A 85 -2.13 13.12 15.82
N TYR A 86 -1.64 13.60 16.98
CA TYR A 86 -0.40 13.10 17.56
C TYR A 86 -0.50 11.61 17.92
N TYR A 87 -1.63 11.18 18.51
CA TYR A 87 -1.85 9.77 18.83
C TYR A 87 -1.82 8.90 17.58
N MET A 88 -2.52 9.30 16.52
CA MET A 88 -2.54 8.60 15.22
C MET A 88 -1.12 8.53 14.61
N ALA A 89 -0.43 9.67 14.54
CA ALA A 89 0.90 9.77 13.97
C ALA A 89 1.97 8.96 14.73
N TYR A 90 1.82 8.78 16.03
CA TYR A 90 2.77 8.01 16.82
C TYR A 90 2.29 6.59 17.08
N THR A 91 1.15 6.42 17.74
CA THR A 91 0.70 5.10 18.22
C THR A 91 0.19 4.22 17.09
N GLY A 92 -0.44 4.81 16.06
CA GLY A 92 -0.84 4.10 14.84
C GLY A 92 0.38 3.52 14.11
N HIS A 93 1.42 4.33 13.89
CA HIS A 93 2.66 3.85 13.27
C HIS A 93 3.37 2.79 14.12
N VAL A 94 3.46 2.98 15.44
CA VAL A 94 4.06 2.01 16.37
C VAL A 94 3.30 0.68 16.33
N MET A 95 1.96 0.69 16.19
CA MET A 95 1.18 -0.53 15.97
C MET A 95 1.61 -1.26 14.69
N GLY A 96 1.82 -0.52 13.60
CA GLY A 96 2.35 -1.09 12.37
C GLY A 96 3.71 -1.76 12.56
N VAL A 97 4.63 -1.11 13.29
CA VAL A 97 5.95 -1.67 13.62
C VAL A 97 5.85 -2.96 14.44
N TYR A 98 4.92 -3.02 15.40
CA TYR A 98 4.70 -4.27 16.16
C TYR A 98 4.16 -5.40 15.29
N ILE A 99 3.21 -5.11 14.40
CA ILE A 99 2.69 -6.10 13.43
C ILE A 99 3.82 -6.59 12.52
N GLU A 100 4.64 -5.70 11.98
CA GLU A 100 5.81 -6.03 11.17
C GLU A 100 6.79 -6.92 11.94
N THR A 101 7.06 -6.59 13.19
CA THR A 101 7.99 -7.34 14.04
C THR A 101 7.47 -8.75 14.31
N ASP A 102 6.18 -8.90 14.64
CA ASP A 102 5.54 -10.19 14.82
C ASP A 102 5.61 -11.03 13.53
N MET A 103 5.25 -10.45 12.39
CA MET A 103 5.30 -11.15 11.10
C MET A 103 6.72 -11.55 10.71
N ARG A 104 7.70 -10.69 10.96
CA ARG A 104 9.12 -10.98 10.69
C ARG A 104 9.62 -12.13 11.54
N GLN A 105 9.24 -12.15 12.83
CA GLN A 105 9.58 -13.22 13.75
C GLN A 105 8.97 -14.55 13.29
N ASP A 106 7.66 -14.57 13.01
CA ASP A 106 6.95 -15.76 12.52
C ASP A 106 7.56 -16.30 11.22
N ALA A 107 7.88 -15.39 10.26
CA ALA A 107 8.53 -15.78 9.02
C ALA A 107 9.92 -16.37 9.25
N PHE A 108 10.72 -15.76 10.13
CA PHE A 108 12.07 -16.25 10.42
C PHE A 108 12.03 -17.62 11.13
N GLU A 109 11.15 -17.81 12.11
CA GLU A 109 10.94 -19.09 12.77
C GLU A 109 10.51 -20.18 11.78
N HIS A 110 9.57 -19.83 10.88
CA HIS A 110 9.14 -20.75 9.84
C HIS A 110 10.25 -21.12 8.88
N LEU A 111 11.06 -20.14 8.43
CA LEU A 111 12.22 -20.39 7.59
C LEU A 111 13.21 -21.34 8.24
N GLN A 112 13.45 -21.28 9.57
CA GLN A 112 14.36 -22.20 10.26
C GLN A 112 13.86 -23.68 10.25
N MET A 113 12.58 -23.90 9.96
CA MET A 113 12.02 -25.24 9.85
C MET A 113 12.07 -25.81 8.41
N LEU A 114 12.40 -25.00 7.41
CA LEU A 114 12.45 -25.42 6.02
C LEU A 114 13.72 -26.18 5.70
N SER A 115 13.62 -27.15 4.78
CA SER A 115 14.74 -27.99 4.35
C SER A 115 15.69 -27.28 3.37
N ASP A 116 16.88 -27.84 3.19
CA ASP A 116 17.88 -27.35 2.24
C ASP A 116 17.35 -27.25 0.80
N SER A 117 16.42 -28.14 0.41
CA SER A 117 15.78 -28.09 -0.92
C SER A 117 15.06 -26.78 -1.20
N TYR A 118 14.47 -26.14 -0.20
CA TYR A 118 13.86 -24.81 -0.35
C TYR A 118 14.91 -23.74 -0.67
N TYR A 119 16.05 -23.76 0.03
CA TYR A 119 17.11 -22.78 -0.14
C TYR A 119 17.88 -22.97 -1.44
N SER A 120 18.05 -24.22 -1.90
CA SER A 120 18.66 -24.52 -3.19
C SER A 120 17.84 -24.00 -4.37
N ASN A 121 16.50 -23.97 -4.24
CA ASN A 121 15.57 -23.52 -5.28
C ASN A 121 15.12 -22.04 -5.13
N THR A 122 15.50 -21.37 -4.05
CA THR A 122 15.05 -20.01 -3.77
C THR A 122 16.25 -19.08 -3.54
N LYS A 123 16.32 -17.98 -4.27
CA LYS A 123 17.39 -17.00 -4.09
C LYS A 123 17.30 -16.34 -2.71
N VAL A 124 18.32 -16.46 -1.88
CA VAL A 124 18.40 -15.88 -0.52
C VAL A 124 18.05 -14.38 -0.52
N GLY A 125 18.52 -13.62 -1.53
CA GLY A 125 18.19 -12.21 -1.67
C GLY A 125 16.67 -11.93 -1.82
N GLN A 126 15.90 -12.87 -2.41
CA GLN A 126 14.44 -12.75 -2.48
C GLN A 126 13.80 -13.00 -1.11
N ILE A 127 14.29 -13.97 -0.36
CA ILE A 127 13.82 -14.23 1.02
C ILE A 127 14.09 -13.01 1.89
N MET A 128 15.31 -12.46 1.84
CA MET A 128 15.66 -11.24 2.57
C MET A 128 14.73 -10.07 2.24
N SER A 129 14.49 -9.81 0.94
CA SER A 129 13.56 -8.74 0.53
C SER A 129 12.15 -8.96 1.08
N ARG A 130 11.66 -10.20 1.13
CA ARG A 130 10.31 -10.54 1.62
C ARG A 130 10.14 -10.30 3.11
N ILE A 131 11.18 -10.56 3.93
CA ILE A 131 11.13 -10.36 5.39
C ILE A 131 11.60 -8.98 5.84
N THR A 132 12.02 -8.12 4.90
CA THR A 132 12.42 -6.72 5.17
C THR A 132 11.52 -5.74 4.41
N SER A 133 11.83 -5.48 3.14
CA SER A 133 11.17 -4.43 2.34
C SER A 133 9.68 -4.68 2.11
N ASP A 134 9.28 -5.94 1.86
CA ASP A 134 7.86 -6.25 1.64
C ASP A 134 7.06 -6.12 2.95
N LEU A 135 7.65 -6.44 4.11
CA LEU A 135 7.00 -6.25 5.41
C LEU A 135 6.89 -4.76 5.79
N PHE A 136 7.82 -3.92 5.36
CA PHE A 136 7.66 -2.47 5.51
C PHE A 136 6.41 -1.96 4.77
N ASP A 137 6.16 -2.42 3.54
CA ASP A 137 4.92 -2.08 2.82
C ASP A 137 3.66 -2.61 3.56
N VAL A 138 3.77 -3.72 4.31
CA VAL A 138 2.68 -4.23 5.17
C VAL A 138 2.49 -3.34 6.40
N THR A 139 3.56 -2.81 7.00
CA THR A 139 3.48 -1.84 8.09
C THR A 139 2.65 -0.63 7.68
N GLU A 140 3.04 -0.01 6.58
CA GLU A 140 2.35 1.15 6.02
C GLU A 140 0.87 0.84 5.68
N PHE A 141 0.61 -0.35 5.15
CA PHE A 141 -0.74 -0.82 4.88
C PHE A 141 -1.55 -0.97 6.18
N SER A 142 -0.94 -1.51 7.24
CA SER A 142 -1.66 -1.97 8.43
C SER A 142 -2.30 -0.85 9.23
N HIS A 143 -1.71 0.34 9.29
CA HIS A 143 -2.29 1.47 10.02
C HIS A 143 -2.96 2.48 9.09
N HIS A 144 -2.33 2.84 7.98
CA HIS A 144 -2.88 3.85 7.09
C HIS A 144 -4.15 3.41 6.36
N CYS A 145 -4.23 2.13 5.88
CA CYS A 145 -5.38 1.72 5.10
C CYS A 145 -6.71 1.76 5.87
N PRO A 146 -6.82 1.16 7.07
CA PRO A 146 -8.06 1.27 7.85
C PRO A 146 -8.42 2.71 8.18
N GLU A 147 -7.42 3.52 8.58
CA GLU A 147 -7.59 4.92 8.94
C GLU A 147 -8.10 5.77 7.77
N GLU A 148 -7.43 5.74 6.61
CA GLU A 148 -7.77 6.57 5.46
C GLU A 148 -9.13 6.22 4.85
N PHE A 149 -9.45 4.92 4.75
CA PHE A 149 -10.78 4.51 4.30
C PHE A 149 -11.87 4.92 5.28
N PHE A 150 -11.60 4.80 6.59
CA PHE A 150 -12.54 5.23 7.62
C PHE A 150 -12.78 6.74 7.58
N ILE A 151 -11.72 7.56 7.52
CA ILE A 151 -11.79 9.02 7.40
C ILE A 151 -12.58 9.42 6.15
N ALA A 152 -12.31 8.80 5.02
CA ALA A 152 -12.96 9.14 3.77
C ALA A 152 -14.47 8.83 3.77
N ILE A 153 -14.84 7.67 4.29
CA ILE A 153 -16.26 7.28 4.45
C ILE A 153 -16.95 8.23 5.42
N LEU A 154 -16.33 8.53 6.56
CA LEU A 154 -16.88 9.41 7.57
C LEU A 154 -17.07 10.84 7.04
N LYS A 155 -16.04 11.41 6.39
CA LYS A 155 -16.12 12.74 5.72
C LYS A 155 -17.23 12.76 4.67
N GLY A 156 -17.35 11.73 3.85
CA GLY A 156 -18.38 11.61 2.83
C GLY A 156 -19.78 11.61 3.44
N ILE A 157 -20.03 10.74 4.43
CA ILE A 157 -21.35 10.60 5.09
C ILE A 157 -21.72 11.88 5.85
N VAL A 158 -20.81 12.39 6.68
CA VAL A 158 -21.09 13.57 7.52
C VAL A 158 -21.29 14.80 6.63
N SER A 159 -20.47 15.00 5.60
CA SER A 159 -20.68 16.11 4.65
C SER A 159 -22.00 15.98 3.91
N PHE A 160 -22.38 14.78 3.48
CA PHE A 160 -23.68 14.54 2.83
C PHE A 160 -24.84 14.90 3.76
N VAL A 161 -24.82 14.44 5.01
CA VAL A 161 -25.88 14.70 6.00
C VAL A 161 -25.99 16.19 6.27
N ILE A 162 -24.87 16.87 6.53
CA ILE A 162 -24.85 18.32 6.82
C ILE A 162 -25.39 19.12 5.63
N LEU A 163 -24.85 18.87 4.43
CA LEU A 163 -25.23 19.61 3.23
C LEU A 163 -26.68 19.32 2.81
N SER A 164 -27.15 18.08 2.96
CA SER A 164 -28.56 17.72 2.71
C SER A 164 -29.53 18.43 3.67
N GLY A 165 -29.10 18.68 4.89
CA GLY A 165 -29.85 19.49 5.85
C GLY A 165 -29.94 20.99 5.48
N ILE A 166 -29.05 21.48 4.61
CA ILE A 166 -29.09 22.84 4.07
C ILE A 166 -29.99 22.88 2.83
N ASN A 167 -29.62 22.10 1.78
CA ASN A 167 -30.42 22.00 0.56
C ASN A 167 -30.11 20.65 -0.14
N LEU A 168 -31.11 19.78 -0.22
CA LEU A 168 -30.95 18.44 -0.78
C LEU A 168 -30.67 18.46 -2.28
N GLU A 169 -31.32 19.37 -3.05
CA GLU A 169 -31.17 19.43 -4.51
C GLU A 169 -29.73 19.77 -4.89
N LEU A 170 -29.14 20.81 -4.25
CA LEU A 170 -27.76 21.22 -4.49
C LEU A 170 -26.77 20.13 -4.05
N THR A 171 -27.04 19.48 -2.91
CA THR A 171 -26.19 18.39 -2.40
C THR A 171 -26.17 17.21 -3.37
N LEU A 172 -27.32 16.80 -3.90
CA LEU A 172 -27.40 15.71 -4.87
C LEU A 172 -26.64 16.05 -6.18
N LEU A 173 -26.73 17.30 -6.66
CA LEU A 173 -25.95 17.74 -7.83
C LEU A 173 -24.44 17.61 -7.61
N ILE A 174 -23.95 18.00 -6.42
CA ILE A 174 -22.53 17.89 -6.05
C ILE A 174 -22.12 16.43 -5.93
N PHE A 175 -22.88 15.62 -5.20
CA PHE A 175 -22.58 14.21 -4.97
C PHE A 175 -22.68 13.35 -6.24
N LEU A 176 -23.49 13.75 -7.22
CA LEU A 176 -23.55 13.09 -8.55
C LEU A 176 -22.24 13.24 -9.33
N MET A 177 -21.52 14.35 -9.14
CA MET A 177 -20.22 14.56 -9.81
C MET A 177 -19.09 13.70 -9.22
N ILE A 178 -19.18 13.29 -7.95
CA ILE A 178 -18.14 12.53 -7.27
C ILE A 178 -17.88 11.17 -7.94
N PRO A 179 -18.86 10.29 -8.19
CA PRO A 179 -18.59 9.02 -8.88
C PRO A 179 -18.05 9.21 -10.29
N ILE A 180 -18.47 10.24 -11.02
CA ILE A 180 -17.95 10.56 -12.36
C ILE A 180 -16.45 10.91 -12.26
N MET A 181 -16.07 11.73 -11.27
CA MET A 181 -14.68 12.07 -10.98
C MET A 181 -13.86 10.80 -10.63
N ILE A 182 -14.37 9.97 -9.70
CA ILE A 182 -13.67 8.75 -9.27
C ILE A 182 -13.41 7.82 -10.46
N VAL A 183 -14.42 7.57 -11.29
CA VAL A 183 -14.27 6.70 -12.47
C VAL A 183 -13.25 7.25 -13.44
N SER A 184 -13.35 8.55 -13.78
CA SER A 184 -12.44 9.21 -14.72
C SER A 184 -11.00 9.23 -14.21
N CYS A 185 -10.78 9.63 -12.96
CA CYS A 185 -9.45 9.67 -12.35
C CYS A 185 -8.85 8.26 -12.22
N THR A 186 -9.65 7.27 -11.83
CA THR A 186 -9.20 5.87 -11.74
C THR A 186 -8.78 5.33 -13.11
N TRP A 187 -9.55 5.63 -14.17
CA TRP A 187 -9.21 5.21 -15.53
C TRP A 187 -7.86 5.77 -15.99
N PHE A 188 -7.61 7.07 -15.80
CA PHE A 188 -6.31 7.67 -16.13
C PHE A 188 -5.18 7.14 -15.23
N ASN A 189 -5.42 6.95 -13.93
CA ASN A 189 -4.43 6.38 -13.02
C ASN A 189 -3.98 4.98 -13.43
N LEU A 190 -4.91 4.13 -13.91
CA LEU A 190 -4.57 2.82 -14.46
C LEU A 190 -3.68 2.92 -15.71
N LYS A 191 -3.90 3.91 -16.57
CA LYS A 191 -3.06 4.17 -17.74
C LYS A 191 -1.66 4.64 -17.33
N VAL A 192 -1.57 5.52 -16.34
CA VAL A 192 -0.30 5.96 -15.75
C VAL A 192 0.49 4.77 -15.20
N LYS A 193 -0.15 3.91 -14.40
CA LYS A 193 0.48 2.70 -13.83
C LYS A 193 0.98 1.74 -14.90
N ALA A 194 0.21 1.51 -15.96
CA ALA A 194 0.63 0.68 -17.09
C ALA A 194 1.86 1.26 -17.81
N ALA A 195 1.89 2.58 -18.02
CA ALA A 195 3.00 3.27 -18.64
C ALA A 195 4.28 3.23 -17.78
N PHE A 196 4.17 3.43 -16.47
CA PHE A 196 5.31 3.26 -15.54
C PHE A 196 5.87 1.83 -15.53
N ARG A 197 5.00 0.82 -15.61
CA ARG A 197 5.46 -0.58 -15.71
C ARG A 197 6.26 -0.82 -16.98
N LEU A 198 5.78 -0.30 -18.13
CA LEU A 198 6.52 -0.39 -19.40
C LEU A 198 7.87 0.32 -19.32
N GLN A 199 7.91 1.53 -18.73
CA GLN A 199 9.14 2.27 -18.50
C GLN A 199 10.13 1.50 -17.61
N ARG A 200 9.65 0.84 -16.56
CA ARG A 200 10.49 0.03 -15.65
C ARG A 200 11.08 -1.19 -16.37
N ASN A 201 10.31 -1.85 -17.21
CA ASN A 201 10.81 -2.97 -18.00
C ASN A 201 11.90 -2.51 -18.96
N GLN A 202 11.69 -1.41 -19.69
CA GLN A 202 12.65 -0.88 -20.66
C GLN A 202 13.96 -0.42 -20.00
N ILE A 203 13.92 0.19 -18.81
CA ILE A 203 15.13 0.55 -18.08
C ILE A 203 15.87 -0.71 -17.58
N GLY A 204 15.13 -1.78 -17.23
CA GLY A 204 15.73 -3.08 -16.90
C GLY A 204 16.49 -3.69 -18.07
N GLU A 205 15.92 -3.67 -19.28
CA GLU A 205 16.58 -4.13 -20.50
C GLU A 205 17.82 -3.29 -20.80
N LEU A 206 17.73 -1.97 -20.64
CA LEU A 206 18.85 -1.07 -20.85
C LEU A 206 19.99 -1.30 -19.84
N ASN A 207 19.65 -1.56 -18.58
CA ASN A 207 20.63 -1.89 -17.54
C ASN A 207 21.35 -3.21 -17.84
N ALA A 208 20.62 -4.26 -18.25
CA ALA A 208 21.22 -5.54 -18.66
C ALA A 208 22.19 -5.35 -19.84
N GLN A 209 21.80 -4.54 -20.85
CA GLN A 209 22.67 -4.21 -21.97
C GLN A 209 23.94 -3.47 -21.52
N ILE A 210 23.82 -2.50 -20.61
CA ILE A 210 24.98 -1.79 -20.05
C ILE A 210 25.91 -2.77 -19.31
N GLU A 211 25.33 -3.63 -18.48
CA GLU A 211 26.09 -4.64 -17.72
C GLU A 211 26.86 -5.56 -18.64
N ASP A 212 26.20 -6.14 -19.67
CA ASP A 212 26.84 -7.02 -20.66
C ASP A 212 28.01 -6.33 -21.38
N THR A 213 27.79 -5.08 -21.83
CA THR A 213 28.81 -4.31 -22.55
C THR A 213 30.00 -3.98 -21.63
N LEU A 214 29.76 -3.61 -20.38
CA LEU A 214 30.83 -3.24 -19.44
C LEU A 214 31.61 -4.47 -18.96
N LEU A 215 30.94 -5.58 -18.67
CA LEU A 215 31.62 -6.85 -18.34
C LEU A 215 32.40 -7.41 -19.53
N GLY A 216 31.85 -7.30 -20.75
CA GLY A 216 32.47 -7.70 -22.01
C GLY A 216 33.45 -6.70 -22.60
N ASN A 217 33.80 -5.60 -21.91
CA ASN A 217 34.61 -4.49 -22.49
C ASN A 217 35.96 -4.93 -23.10
N ARG A 218 36.61 -5.96 -22.53
CA ARG A 218 37.85 -6.51 -23.11
C ARG A 218 37.61 -7.09 -24.52
N VAL A 219 36.48 -7.77 -24.72
CA VAL A 219 36.11 -8.35 -26.02
C VAL A 219 35.73 -7.24 -26.98
N VAL A 220 34.92 -6.29 -26.56
CA VAL A 220 34.52 -5.12 -27.38
C VAL A 220 35.77 -4.41 -27.93
N ARG A 221 36.75 -4.13 -27.06
CA ARG A 221 38.03 -3.48 -27.47
C ARG A 221 38.93 -4.36 -28.34
N ALA A 222 39.02 -5.68 -28.05
CA ALA A 222 39.82 -6.59 -28.83
C ALA A 222 39.38 -6.67 -30.30
N PHE A 223 38.10 -6.46 -30.58
CA PHE A 223 37.50 -6.48 -31.90
C PHE A 223 37.15 -5.08 -32.46
N ALA A 224 37.54 -4.00 -31.77
CA ALA A 224 37.23 -2.60 -32.14
C ALA A 224 35.72 -2.37 -32.40
N ASN A 225 34.84 -3.00 -31.58
CA ASN A 225 33.38 -2.99 -31.74
C ASN A 225 32.69 -1.89 -30.92
N GLU A 226 33.41 -0.90 -30.38
CA GLU A 226 32.84 0.23 -29.62
C GLU A 226 31.75 0.97 -30.41
N PRO A 227 31.87 1.26 -31.72
CA PRO A 227 30.81 1.92 -32.47
C PRO A 227 29.50 1.11 -32.52
N VAL A 228 29.60 -0.22 -32.59
CA VAL A 228 28.46 -1.14 -32.62
C VAL A 228 27.71 -1.10 -31.29
N GLU A 229 28.45 -1.18 -30.16
CA GLU A 229 27.83 -1.09 -28.83
C GLU A 229 27.23 0.29 -28.55
N ILE A 230 27.88 1.38 -29.00
CA ILE A 230 27.32 2.75 -28.88
C ILE A 230 26.02 2.87 -29.68
N GLU A 231 25.94 2.32 -30.90
CA GLU A 231 24.73 2.33 -31.70
C GLU A 231 23.61 1.52 -31.05
N LYS A 232 23.92 0.33 -30.55
CA LYS A 232 23.01 -0.57 -29.85
C LYS A 232 22.40 0.12 -28.59
N PHE A 233 23.26 0.70 -27.75
CA PHE A 233 22.83 1.50 -26.60
C PHE A 233 21.97 2.71 -27.02
N GLY A 234 22.39 3.42 -28.07
CA GLY A 234 21.65 4.54 -28.60
C GLY A 234 20.24 4.19 -29.08
N LYS A 235 20.03 3.01 -29.64
CA LYS A 235 18.68 2.49 -29.99
C LYS A 235 17.84 2.25 -28.74
N GLY A 236 18.35 1.53 -27.75
CA GLY A 236 17.67 1.25 -26.49
C GLY A 236 17.31 2.54 -25.73
N ASN A 237 18.23 3.50 -25.66
CA ASN A 237 18.03 4.77 -24.99
C ASN A 237 16.98 5.67 -25.72
N ARG A 238 16.94 5.66 -27.04
CA ARG A 238 15.88 6.33 -27.80
C ARG A 238 14.50 5.71 -27.54
N GLU A 239 14.44 4.39 -27.46
CA GLU A 239 13.18 3.71 -27.13
C GLU A 239 12.71 4.03 -25.70
N PHE A 240 13.60 3.98 -24.72
CA PHE A 240 13.33 4.45 -23.35
C PHE A 240 12.82 5.88 -23.33
N MET A 241 13.43 6.80 -24.09
CA MET A 241 12.98 8.18 -24.19
C MET A 241 11.54 8.29 -24.72
N LYS A 242 11.17 7.49 -25.76
CA LYS A 242 9.81 7.48 -26.31
C LYS A 242 8.80 7.00 -25.26
N ILE A 243 9.10 5.89 -24.58
CA ILE A 243 8.26 5.33 -23.52
C ILE A 243 8.09 6.36 -22.39
N LYS A 244 9.16 7.00 -21.96
CA LYS A 244 9.14 8.03 -20.92
C LYS A 244 8.30 9.26 -21.31
N LYS A 245 8.39 9.73 -22.56
CA LYS A 245 7.51 10.78 -23.09
C LYS A 245 6.04 10.38 -23.04
N HIS A 246 5.72 9.12 -23.37
CA HIS A 246 4.38 8.59 -23.30
C HIS A 246 3.85 8.51 -21.86
N THR A 247 4.70 8.10 -20.92
CA THR A 247 4.39 8.10 -19.48
C THR A 247 4.03 9.50 -19.00
N TYR A 248 4.85 10.51 -19.32
CA TYR A 248 4.56 11.89 -18.93
C TYR A 248 3.28 12.44 -19.57
N ARG A 249 2.93 12.01 -20.79
CA ARG A 249 1.65 12.38 -21.41
C ARG A 249 0.46 11.87 -20.60
N TYR A 250 0.49 10.62 -20.11
CA TYR A 250 -0.58 10.09 -19.26
C TYR A 250 -0.59 10.76 -17.88
N MET A 251 0.57 11.07 -17.30
CA MET A 251 0.64 11.84 -16.05
C MET A 251 0.00 13.22 -16.20
N ALA A 252 0.34 13.92 -17.27
CA ALA A 252 -0.25 15.23 -17.55
C ALA A 252 -1.78 15.12 -17.76
N ALA A 253 -2.25 14.10 -18.50
CA ALA A 253 -3.67 13.87 -18.71
C ALA A 253 -4.40 13.57 -17.38
N PHE A 254 -3.81 12.77 -16.50
CA PHE A 254 -4.35 12.51 -15.16
C PHE A 254 -4.44 13.80 -14.33
N GLN A 255 -3.36 14.61 -14.29
CA GLN A 255 -3.34 15.86 -13.55
C GLN A 255 -4.36 16.86 -14.08
N ILE A 256 -4.47 17.01 -15.42
CA ILE A 256 -5.45 17.91 -16.05
C ILE A 256 -6.87 17.43 -15.72
N THR A 257 -7.14 16.12 -15.81
CA THR A 257 -8.47 15.57 -15.49
C THR A 257 -8.86 15.89 -14.06
N THR A 258 -7.97 15.62 -13.09
CA THR A 258 -8.23 15.93 -11.67
C THR A 258 -8.48 17.41 -11.47
N ARG A 259 -7.64 18.28 -12.05
CA ARG A 259 -7.77 19.74 -11.93
C ARG A 259 -9.03 20.27 -12.62
N SER A 260 -9.46 19.65 -13.72
CA SER A 260 -10.70 20.02 -14.41
C SER A 260 -11.93 19.69 -13.57
N PHE A 261 -11.93 18.54 -12.90
CA PHE A 261 -13.02 18.18 -11.97
C PHE A 261 -13.07 19.13 -10.77
N ASP A 262 -11.91 19.55 -10.21
CA ASP A 262 -11.87 20.57 -9.16
C ASP A 262 -12.54 21.87 -9.67
N GLY A 263 -12.15 22.35 -10.85
CA GLY A 263 -12.73 23.55 -11.47
C GLY A 263 -14.23 23.41 -11.73
N LEU A 264 -14.67 22.26 -12.29
CA LEU A 264 -16.09 21.99 -12.55
C LEU A 264 -16.93 21.97 -11.28
N MET A 265 -16.41 21.38 -10.20
CA MET A 265 -17.09 21.37 -8.89
C MET A 265 -17.26 22.77 -8.33
N TYR A 266 -16.23 23.64 -8.43
CA TYR A 266 -16.38 25.03 -7.99
C TYR A 266 -17.33 25.83 -8.89
N VAL A 267 -17.29 25.63 -10.22
CA VAL A 267 -18.24 26.24 -11.13
C VAL A 267 -19.67 25.80 -10.78
N LEU A 268 -19.88 24.52 -10.51
CA LEU A 268 -21.19 23.99 -10.10
C LEU A 268 -21.68 24.65 -8.81
N VAL A 269 -20.82 24.75 -7.78
CA VAL A 269 -21.17 25.40 -6.51
C VAL A 269 -21.49 26.87 -6.72
N ILE A 270 -20.69 27.60 -7.50
CA ILE A 270 -20.88 29.04 -7.75
C ILE A 270 -22.17 29.27 -8.55
N VAL A 271 -22.36 28.55 -9.65
CA VAL A 271 -23.52 28.78 -10.54
C VAL A 271 -24.79 28.23 -9.92
N ALA A 272 -24.84 26.94 -9.59
CA ALA A 272 -26.03 26.35 -9.01
C ALA A 272 -26.32 26.94 -7.62
N GLY A 273 -25.32 27.06 -6.75
CA GLY A 273 -25.47 27.69 -5.44
C GLY A 273 -25.89 29.14 -5.54
N GLY A 274 -25.32 29.93 -6.45
CA GLY A 274 -25.74 31.31 -6.71
C GLY A 274 -27.19 31.42 -7.18
N LEU A 275 -27.63 30.54 -8.10
CA LEU A 275 -29.05 30.47 -8.54
C LEU A 275 -29.98 30.08 -7.41
N PHE A 276 -29.59 29.11 -6.56
CA PHE A 276 -30.38 28.72 -5.38
C PHE A 276 -30.45 29.86 -4.36
N MET A 277 -29.38 30.64 -4.21
CA MET A 277 -29.34 31.81 -3.34
C MET A 277 -30.26 32.94 -3.85
N ILE A 278 -30.22 33.26 -5.16
CA ILE A 278 -31.13 34.26 -5.76
C ILE A 278 -32.59 33.85 -5.58
N ASN A 279 -32.88 32.56 -5.68
CA ASN A 279 -34.24 32.02 -5.45
C ASN A 279 -34.61 31.86 -3.96
N GLY A 280 -33.78 32.33 -3.03
CA GLY A 280 -34.04 32.25 -1.58
C GLY A 280 -33.99 30.83 -0.99
N LYS A 281 -33.47 29.84 -1.72
CA LYS A 281 -33.37 28.45 -1.25
C LYS A 281 -32.19 28.20 -0.30
N ILE A 282 -31.13 29.03 -0.37
CA ILE A 282 -29.98 29.00 0.52
C ILE A 282 -29.55 30.41 0.89
N ALA A 283 -28.89 30.58 2.04
CA ALA A 283 -28.35 31.84 2.51
C ALA A 283 -26.86 32.00 2.08
N PRO A 284 -26.28 33.22 2.13
CA PRO A 284 -24.87 33.45 1.74
C PRO A 284 -23.87 32.60 2.50
N GLY A 285 -24.04 32.40 3.83
CA GLY A 285 -23.18 31.54 4.61
C GLY A 285 -23.29 30.05 4.25
N ASP A 286 -24.44 29.64 3.68
CA ASP A 286 -24.59 28.27 3.15
C ASP A 286 -23.69 28.05 1.95
N LEU A 287 -23.56 29.05 1.04
CA LEU A 287 -22.68 28.99 -0.10
C LEU A 287 -21.21 28.85 0.33
N VAL A 288 -20.81 29.58 1.39
CA VAL A 288 -19.48 29.46 1.99
C VAL A 288 -19.26 28.02 2.51
N ALA A 289 -20.22 27.48 3.26
CA ALA A 289 -20.15 26.11 3.77
C ALA A 289 -20.03 25.09 2.62
N TYR A 290 -20.87 25.20 1.58
CA TYR A 290 -20.77 24.32 0.39
C TYR A 290 -19.40 24.36 -0.25
N THR A 291 -18.81 25.55 -0.44
CA THR A 291 -17.46 25.69 -1.02
C THR A 291 -16.40 24.99 -0.18
N MET A 292 -16.45 25.15 1.14
CA MET A 292 -15.50 24.51 2.06
C MET A 292 -15.67 22.98 2.10
N TYR A 293 -16.90 22.49 2.19
CA TYR A 293 -17.15 21.04 2.18
C TYR A 293 -16.74 20.38 0.85
N VAL A 294 -16.98 21.07 -0.29
CA VAL A 294 -16.52 20.60 -1.60
C VAL A 294 -14.99 20.52 -1.63
N THR A 295 -14.28 21.51 -1.10
CA THR A 295 -12.82 21.47 -0.98
C THR A 295 -12.35 20.25 -0.17
N THR A 296 -12.97 20.00 0.98
CA THR A 296 -12.67 18.83 1.82
C THR A 296 -12.96 17.52 1.10
N LEU A 297 -14.09 17.41 0.39
CA LEU A 297 -14.43 16.20 -0.39
C LEU A 297 -13.44 15.95 -1.53
N LEU A 298 -13.07 16.98 -2.29
CA LEU A 298 -12.10 16.88 -3.39
C LEU A 298 -10.72 16.44 -2.89
N THR A 299 -10.24 16.99 -1.78
CA THR A 299 -8.96 16.57 -1.17
C THR A 299 -9.01 15.12 -0.69
N THR A 300 -10.13 14.73 -0.07
CA THR A 300 -10.34 13.34 0.40
C THR A 300 -10.35 12.35 -0.76
N ILE A 301 -11.02 12.66 -1.88
CA ILE A 301 -11.07 11.78 -3.05
C ILE A 301 -9.67 11.61 -3.67
N ARG A 302 -8.90 12.70 -3.79
CA ARG A 302 -7.51 12.61 -4.28
C ARG A 302 -6.66 11.72 -3.40
N ARG A 303 -6.77 11.86 -2.09
CA ARG A 303 -6.05 11.05 -1.11
C ARG A 303 -6.37 9.57 -1.25
N ILE A 304 -7.64 9.19 -1.43
CA ILE A 304 -8.03 7.78 -1.68
C ILE A 304 -7.40 7.24 -2.97
N ILE A 305 -7.39 8.04 -4.04
CA ILE A 305 -6.80 7.61 -5.34
C ILE A 305 -5.30 7.36 -5.21
N GLU A 306 -4.58 8.22 -4.50
CA GLU A 306 -3.15 8.07 -4.20
C GLU A 306 -2.92 6.83 -3.30
N PHE A 307 -3.79 6.65 -2.33
CA PHE A 307 -3.72 5.56 -1.36
C PHE A 307 -3.95 4.16 -1.96
N ALA A 308 -4.67 4.08 -3.09
CA ALA A 308 -4.89 2.81 -3.78
C ALA A 308 -3.59 2.10 -4.21
N GLU A 309 -2.49 2.83 -4.38
CA GLU A 309 -1.18 2.23 -4.68
C GLU A 309 -0.55 1.61 -3.45
N GLN A 310 -0.60 2.30 -2.31
CA GLN A 310 -0.10 1.79 -1.04
C GLN A 310 -0.87 0.55 -0.59
N PHE A 311 -2.19 0.57 -0.75
CA PHE A 311 -3.04 -0.61 -0.54
C PHE A 311 -2.56 -1.80 -1.39
N GLN A 312 -2.25 -1.59 -2.66
CA GLN A 312 -1.79 -2.67 -3.55
C GLN A 312 -0.41 -3.19 -3.17
N ARG A 313 0.52 -2.31 -2.75
CA ARG A 313 1.85 -2.73 -2.26
C ARG A 313 1.74 -3.58 -1.00
N GLY A 314 0.99 -3.12 0.01
CA GLY A 314 0.75 -3.87 1.23
C GLY A 314 0.13 -5.24 0.97
N MET A 315 -0.90 -5.31 0.10
CA MET A 315 -1.50 -6.58 -0.31
C MET A 315 -0.50 -7.53 -0.98
N THR A 316 0.43 -7.00 -1.78
CA THR A 316 1.50 -7.79 -2.38
C THR A 316 2.49 -8.27 -1.33
N GLY A 317 2.82 -7.44 -0.34
CA GLY A 317 3.65 -7.83 0.81
C GLY A 317 3.03 -8.98 1.61
N ILE A 318 1.72 -8.87 1.93
CA ILE A 318 0.97 -9.93 2.60
C ILE A 318 0.96 -11.23 1.75
N GLU A 319 0.76 -11.13 0.42
CA GLU A 319 0.78 -12.30 -0.46
C GLU A 319 2.14 -13.00 -0.43
N ARG A 320 3.25 -12.26 -0.51
CA ARG A 320 4.60 -12.80 -0.49
C ARG A 320 5.00 -13.38 0.87
N PHE A 321 4.53 -12.75 1.95
CA PHE A 321 4.65 -13.32 3.29
C PHE A 321 3.92 -14.65 3.39
N GLN A 322 2.66 -14.70 2.91
CA GLN A 322 1.86 -15.93 2.94
C GLN A 322 2.48 -17.04 2.08
N GLU A 323 3.13 -16.70 0.94
CA GLU A 323 3.87 -17.67 0.13
C GLU A 323 4.99 -18.36 0.92
N ILE A 324 5.66 -17.65 1.85
CA ILE A 324 6.65 -18.26 2.74
C ILE A 324 5.95 -19.17 3.75
N MET A 325 4.91 -18.67 4.42
CA MET A 325 4.21 -19.40 5.47
C MET A 325 3.46 -20.65 4.98
N ASP A 326 3.04 -20.66 3.70
CA ASP A 326 2.35 -21.80 3.09
C ASP A 326 3.31 -22.94 2.69
N VAL A 327 4.64 -22.71 2.71
CA VAL A 327 5.62 -23.76 2.43
C VAL A 327 5.61 -24.77 3.58
N THR A 328 5.34 -26.02 3.27
CA THR A 328 5.35 -27.07 4.30
C THR A 328 6.74 -27.65 4.46
N PRO A 329 7.32 -27.68 5.67
CA PRO A 329 8.61 -28.35 5.88
C PRO A 329 8.55 -29.82 5.47
N ASP A 330 9.50 -30.24 4.63
CA ASP A 330 9.61 -31.62 4.15
C ASP A 330 10.05 -32.58 5.27
N ILE A 331 10.89 -32.07 6.19
CA ILE A 331 11.43 -32.82 7.31
C ILE A 331 10.69 -32.36 8.58
N ARG A 332 10.00 -33.29 9.21
CA ARG A 332 9.25 -33.07 10.46
C ARG A 332 9.46 -34.20 11.41
N ASP A 333 9.46 -33.89 12.70
CA ASP A 333 9.42 -34.91 13.74
C ASP A 333 8.17 -35.80 13.63
N LYS A 334 8.37 -37.12 13.68
CA LYS A 334 7.26 -38.03 13.71
C LYS A 334 6.52 -37.89 15.04
N LYS A 335 5.22 -38.15 15.03
CA LYS A 335 4.42 -38.17 16.27
C LYS A 335 5.01 -39.18 17.27
N GLY A 336 5.45 -38.67 18.43
CA GLY A 336 6.11 -39.47 19.46
C GLY A 336 7.63 -39.60 19.30
N ALA A 337 8.26 -38.76 18.47
CA ALA A 337 9.73 -38.67 18.39
C ALA A 337 10.32 -38.39 19.78
N LYS A 338 11.42 -39.07 20.09
CA LYS A 338 12.14 -38.89 21.36
C LYS A 338 13.46 -38.23 21.13
N PRO A 339 13.95 -37.41 22.06
CA PRO A 339 15.29 -36.86 21.97
C PRO A 339 16.32 -38.00 21.84
N LEU A 340 17.30 -37.79 20.93
CA LEU A 340 18.39 -38.75 20.76
C LEU A 340 19.32 -38.66 21.97
N SER A 341 19.37 -39.74 22.80
CA SER A 341 20.26 -39.87 23.95
C SER A 341 21.32 -40.94 23.68
N ASP A 342 22.46 -40.89 24.39
CA ASP A 342 23.56 -41.84 24.32
C ASP A 342 24.12 -42.09 22.92
N VAL A 343 24.40 -41.03 22.20
CA VAL A 343 24.97 -41.10 20.85
C VAL A 343 26.38 -41.70 20.88
N LYS A 344 26.54 -42.89 20.38
CA LYS A 344 27.83 -43.60 20.30
C LYS A 344 28.64 -43.17 19.06
N GLY A 345 28.05 -42.52 18.08
CA GLY A 345 28.71 -41.98 16.88
C GLY A 345 28.99 -43.03 15.80
N THR A 346 28.31 -44.20 15.84
CA THR A 346 28.33 -45.18 14.74
C THR A 346 27.33 -44.73 13.67
N ILE A 347 27.74 -44.74 12.40
CA ILE A 347 26.91 -44.42 11.23
C ILE A 347 26.85 -45.65 10.34
N GLU A 348 25.65 -46.07 9.96
CA GLU A 348 25.42 -47.20 9.08
C GLU A 348 24.52 -46.81 7.93
N PHE A 349 25.01 -47.04 6.70
CA PHE A 349 24.23 -46.96 5.47
C PHE A 349 23.87 -48.38 5.08
N ASP A 350 22.58 -48.67 4.93
CA ASP A 350 22.07 -50.01 4.60
C ASP A 350 21.18 -49.85 3.34
N HIS A 351 21.70 -50.37 2.21
CA HIS A 351 21.04 -50.30 0.90
C HIS A 351 20.47 -48.91 0.55
N VAL A 352 21.26 -47.85 0.79
CA VAL A 352 20.80 -46.47 0.60
C VAL A 352 20.92 -46.08 -0.87
N SER A 353 19.80 -45.67 -1.44
CA SER A 353 19.71 -45.04 -2.76
C SER A 353 19.17 -43.60 -2.61
N PHE A 354 19.71 -42.66 -3.38
CA PHE A 354 19.31 -41.26 -3.34
C PHE A 354 19.27 -40.65 -4.72
N ALA A 355 18.20 -39.88 -4.99
CA ALA A 355 18.06 -39.02 -6.17
C ALA A 355 17.69 -37.61 -5.74
N TYR A 356 18.23 -36.59 -6.40
CA TYR A 356 17.72 -35.24 -6.30
C TYR A 356 16.33 -35.15 -6.98
N PRO A 357 15.38 -34.37 -6.47
CA PRO A 357 14.02 -34.29 -7.04
C PRO A 357 13.98 -33.97 -8.53
N GLU A 358 14.98 -33.25 -9.04
CA GLU A 358 15.06 -32.77 -10.43
C GLU A 358 15.94 -33.68 -11.32
N ALA A 359 16.67 -34.64 -10.76
CA ALA A 359 17.70 -35.38 -11.52
C ALA A 359 17.16 -36.54 -12.34
N GLY A 360 15.93 -37.00 -12.15
CA GLY A 360 15.31 -38.12 -12.89
C GLY A 360 15.98 -39.48 -12.71
N GLU A 361 17.22 -39.53 -12.21
CA GLU A 361 18.02 -40.74 -11.96
C GLU A 361 18.66 -40.70 -10.58
N ASN A 362 18.88 -41.86 -9.98
CA ASN A 362 19.58 -41.98 -8.70
C ASN A 362 21.03 -41.53 -8.84
N VAL A 363 21.47 -40.57 -8.02
CA VAL A 363 22.87 -40.15 -7.90
C VAL A 363 23.67 -41.14 -7.05
N ILE A 364 23.00 -41.80 -6.10
CA ILE A 364 23.54 -42.84 -5.25
C ILE A 364 22.63 -44.06 -5.40
N ASN A 365 23.22 -45.23 -5.66
CA ASN A 365 22.51 -46.49 -5.85
C ASN A 365 23.04 -47.54 -4.88
N ASP A 366 22.16 -48.07 -4.03
CA ASP A 366 22.41 -49.29 -3.24
C ASP A 366 23.74 -49.29 -2.45
N ILE A 367 24.03 -48.18 -1.76
CA ILE A 367 25.26 -48.03 -0.98
C ILE A 367 25.04 -48.63 0.42
N THR A 368 25.95 -49.56 0.77
CA THR A 368 26.00 -50.15 2.11
C THR A 368 27.39 -49.97 2.69
N PHE A 369 27.53 -49.30 3.82
CA PHE A 369 28.77 -49.23 4.58
C PHE A 369 28.49 -48.84 6.04
N LYS A 370 29.49 -49.14 6.91
CA LYS A 370 29.43 -48.77 8.32
C LYS A 370 30.70 -48.04 8.73
N ALA A 371 30.55 -46.96 9.45
CA ALA A 371 31.61 -46.21 10.07
C ALA A 371 31.49 -46.26 11.59
N GLU A 372 32.51 -46.76 12.26
CA GLU A 372 32.55 -46.84 13.73
C GLU A 372 33.01 -45.48 14.33
N LYS A 373 32.72 -45.27 15.62
CA LYS A 373 33.13 -44.09 16.35
C LYS A 373 34.63 -43.81 16.16
N GLY A 374 34.96 -42.61 15.69
CA GLY A 374 36.33 -42.14 15.50
C GLY A 374 36.99 -42.57 14.19
N GLN A 375 36.28 -43.36 13.35
CA GLN A 375 36.76 -43.66 12.00
C GLN A 375 36.55 -42.46 11.05
N THR A 376 37.49 -42.29 10.13
CA THR A 376 37.36 -41.40 8.98
C THR A 376 37.16 -42.24 7.74
N VAL A 377 36.04 -42.03 7.05
CA VAL A 377 35.73 -42.67 5.76
C VAL A 377 35.83 -41.66 4.65
N ALA A 378 36.68 -41.92 3.64
CA ALA A 378 36.80 -41.11 2.44
C ALA A 378 36.03 -41.75 1.29
N ILE A 379 35.09 -41.03 0.68
CA ILE A 379 34.38 -41.43 -0.53
C ILE A 379 35.05 -40.78 -1.73
N ILE A 380 35.64 -41.58 -2.60
CA ILE A 380 36.37 -41.08 -3.80
C ILE A 380 35.52 -41.39 -5.03
N PRO A 381 35.09 -40.37 -5.82
CA PRO A 381 34.37 -40.63 -7.06
C PRO A 381 35.33 -41.35 -8.07
N ARG A 382 34.81 -42.35 -8.78
CA ARG A 382 35.50 -42.89 -9.97
C ARG A 382 35.20 -41.96 -11.15
N TYR A 383 36.23 -41.39 -11.72
CA TYR A 383 36.15 -40.68 -12.99
C TYR A 383 35.95 -41.66 -14.14
#